data_2fba73cadb09cc7150bdb09450753fe7
#
_entry.id   2fba73cadb09cc7150bdb09450753fe7
#
_cell.length_a   1.000
_cell.length_b   1.000
_cell.length_c   1.000
_cell.angle_alpha   90.00
_cell.angle_beta   90.00
_cell.angle_gamma   90.00
#
_symmetry.space_group_name_H-M   'P 1'
#
loop_
_entity.id
_entity.type
_entity.pdbx_description
1 polymer ?
#
loop_
_entity_poly.entity_id
_entity_poly.type
_entity_poly.pdbx_seq_one_letter_code
_entity_poly.pdbx_strand_id
1 'polypeptide(L)'
;MISIYKNLEQNARVSSGFVTYSPKRFSLIADVIKCRMWSPILWHDGNRAANNFHFAKYIALDFDSEVSLNDAHQMFHEYRHIIGTTKSHGIEKNGVTSDRFRVILVLDQVIYDGKYFAYLCKRLARHYGSDLAACDAGRLFFSCKDIISIVDGASIIVQDYAEDYAIELEKYRHKDKELAAFRDLKKIPFEVRCRLNAIPKPGFRNNFIFALVSDLQKLGVSYEESLEMFKQSKVFETYKADKDFVRSSYATIRCRYREL
;
A
#
# COMPACT_ATOMS: atom_id res chain seq x y z
N MET A 1 -1.16 -20.83 -4.61
CA MET A 1 -1.80 -20.16 -5.77
C MET A 1 -1.33 -18.71 -5.78
N ILE A 2 -1.03 -18.17 -6.95
CA ILE A 2 -0.66 -16.76 -7.20
C ILE A 2 -1.48 -16.24 -8.39
N SER A 3 -1.63 -14.92 -8.52
CA SER A 3 -2.14 -14.32 -9.75
C SER A 3 -0.99 -14.10 -10.74
N ILE A 4 -1.24 -14.41 -12.01
CA ILE A 4 -0.35 -14.12 -13.13
C ILE A 4 -1.09 -13.33 -14.20
N TYR A 5 -0.39 -12.37 -14.82
CA TYR A 5 -0.96 -11.65 -15.95
C TYR A 5 -0.93 -12.51 -17.21
N LYS A 6 -2.04 -12.54 -17.97
CA LYS A 6 -2.19 -13.40 -19.15
C LYS A 6 -1.16 -13.10 -20.23
N ASN A 7 -0.85 -11.81 -20.46
CA ASN A 7 0.04 -11.39 -21.52
C ASN A 7 1.50 -11.38 -21.03
N LEU A 8 2.44 -11.46 -21.98
CA LEU A 8 3.87 -11.32 -21.69
C LEU A 8 4.32 -9.88 -21.55
N GLU A 9 3.55 -8.93 -22.07
CA GLU A 9 3.81 -7.51 -21.93
C GLU A 9 3.76 -7.08 -20.47
N GLN A 10 4.71 -6.22 -20.07
CA GLN A 10 4.82 -5.74 -18.70
C GLN A 10 4.37 -4.29 -18.60
N ASN A 11 3.20 -4.09 -18.02
CA ASN A 11 2.60 -2.77 -17.83
C ASN A 11 2.05 -2.63 -16.39
N ALA A 12 2.62 -1.69 -15.61
CA ALA A 12 2.22 -1.45 -14.23
C ALA A 12 0.76 -0.96 -14.07
N ARG A 13 0.16 -0.42 -15.13
CA ARG A 13 -1.20 0.15 -15.11
C ARG A 13 -2.31 -0.86 -15.34
N VAL A 14 -1.97 -2.14 -15.60
CA VAL A 14 -3.00 -3.16 -15.82
C VAL A 14 -3.80 -3.41 -14.54
N SER A 15 -5.11 -3.39 -14.68
CA SER A 15 -6.07 -3.64 -13.59
C SER A 15 -6.88 -4.93 -13.79
N SER A 16 -6.80 -5.58 -14.94
CA SER A 16 -7.56 -6.78 -15.26
C SER A 16 -6.73 -7.77 -16.10
N GLY A 17 -7.26 -8.95 -16.35
CA GLY A 17 -6.56 -9.97 -17.15
C GLY A 17 -5.62 -10.86 -16.35
N PHE A 18 -5.78 -10.88 -15.03
CA PHE A 18 -5.07 -11.81 -14.15
C PHE A 18 -5.81 -13.15 -14.10
N VAL A 19 -5.04 -14.23 -14.08
CA VAL A 19 -5.54 -15.60 -13.90
C VAL A 19 -4.84 -16.26 -12.71
N THR A 20 -5.55 -17.15 -12.05
CA THR A 20 -4.99 -17.93 -10.95
C THR A 20 -4.05 -18.99 -11.50
N TYR A 21 -2.82 -19.01 -11.00
CA TYR A 21 -1.86 -20.08 -11.20
C TYR A 21 -1.74 -20.91 -9.93
N SER A 22 -2.06 -22.20 -10.04
CA SER A 22 -2.02 -23.15 -8.94
C SER A 22 -0.96 -24.23 -9.20
N PRO A 23 0.29 -24.02 -8.80
CA PRO A 23 1.36 -24.98 -9.03
C PRO A 23 1.20 -26.23 -8.16
N LYS A 24 1.60 -27.39 -8.69
CA LYS A 24 1.66 -28.65 -7.92
C LYS A 24 2.77 -28.65 -6.85
N ARG A 25 3.81 -27.85 -7.05
CA ARG A 25 4.94 -27.66 -6.13
C ARG A 25 5.28 -26.18 -6.03
N PHE A 26 5.71 -25.74 -4.84
CA PHE A 26 6.10 -24.36 -4.60
C PHE A 26 7.19 -23.86 -5.57
N SER A 27 8.20 -24.72 -5.85
CA SER A 27 9.30 -24.37 -6.76
C SER A 27 8.86 -23.98 -8.17
N LEU A 28 7.71 -24.48 -8.65
CA LEU A 28 7.18 -24.12 -9.98
C LEU A 28 6.72 -22.66 -10.08
N ILE A 29 6.54 -21.97 -8.95
CA ILE A 29 6.29 -20.52 -8.94
C ILE A 29 7.48 -19.78 -9.56
N ALA A 30 8.72 -20.25 -9.29
CA ALA A 30 9.94 -19.64 -9.80
C ALA A 30 9.95 -19.52 -11.32
N ASP A 31 9.52 -20.56 -12.04
CA ASP A 31 9.49 -20.56 -13.52
C ASP A 31 8.53 -19.51 -14.06
N VAL A 32 7.37 -19.36 -13.42
CA VAL A 32 6.35 -18.44 -13.87
C VAL A 32 6.70 -16.99 -13.59
N ILE A 33 7.25 -16.68 -12.40
CA ILE A 33 7.62 -15.31 -12.04
C ILE A 33 8.83 -14.78 -12.82
N LYS A 34 9.63 -15.63 -13.42
CA LYS A 34 10.67 -15.24 -14.38
C LYS A 34 10.10 -14.67 -15.68
N CYS A 35 8.95 -15.16 -16.10
CA CYS A 35 8.41 -14.89 -17.44
C CYS A 35 7.26 -13.87 -17.42
N ARG A 36 6.54 -13.72 -16.30
CA ARG A 36 5.28 -12.99 -16.26
C ARG A 36 5.23 -11.97 -15.11
N MET A 37 4.39 -10.96 -15.28
CA MET A 37 3.93 -10.16 -14.14
C MET A 37 3.06 -11.04 -13.25
N TRP A 38 3.19 -10.85 -11.95
CA TRP A 38 2.58 -11.71 -10.96
C TRP A 38 2.26 -10.96 -9.67
N SER A 39 1.41 -11.59 -8.84
CA SER A 39 1.10 -11.13 -7.49
C SER A 39 0.93 -12.32 -6.55
N PRO A 40 1.35 -12.21 -5.27
CA PRO A 40 1.02 -13.20 -4.25
C PRO A 40 -0.47 -13.21 -3.91
N ILE A 41 -1.20 -12.18 -4.33
CA ILE A 41 -2.62 -11.94 -4.04
C ILE A 41 -3.47 -12.50 -5.18
N LEU A 42 -4.58 -13.16 -4.83
CA LEU A 42 -5.65 -13.42 -5.77
C LEU A 42 -6.74 -12.36 -5.62
N TRP A 43 -7.25 -11.90 -6.76
CA TRP A 43 -8.36 -10.96 -6.82
C TRP A 43 -9.59 -11.63 -7.43
N HIS A 44 -10.77 -11.23 -6.96
CA HIS A 44 -12.02 -11.70 -7.56
C HIS A 44 -12.02 -11.38 -9.07
N ASP A 45 -12.40 -12.36 -9.88
CA ASP A 45 -12.51 -12.27 -11.33
C ASP A 45 -11.22 -11.78 -12.04
N GLY A 46 -10.08 -11.90 -11.40
CA GLY A 46 -8.79 -11.44 -11.93
C GLY A 46 -8.71 -9.92 -12.13
N ASN A 47 -9.50 -9.15 -11.39
CA ASN A 47 -9.50 -7.70 -11.41
C ASN A 47 -8.69 -7.14 -10.23
N ARG A 48 -7.53 -6.59 -10.54
CA ARG A 48 -6.57 -6.05 -9.57
C ARG A 48 -7.08 -4.76 -8.93
N ALA A 49 -7.44 -4.84 -7.66
CA ALA A 49 -7.73 -3.70 -6.79
C ALA A 49 -7.62 -4.15 -5.34
N ALA A 50 -7.25 -3.25 -4.43
CA ALA A 50 -7.14 -3.58 -3.01
C ALA A 50 -8.50 -4.00 -2.40
N ASN A 51 -9.58 -3.33 -2.81
CA ASN A 51 -10.96 -3.68 -2.39
C ASN A 51 -11.51 -4.93 -3.07
N ASN A 52 -10.79 -5.50 -4.03
CA ASN A 52 -11.15 -6.74 -4.73
C ASN A 52 -10.30 -7.94 -4.28
N PHE A 53 -9.60 -7.80 -3.18
CA PHE A 53 -8.80 -8.85 -2.58
C PHE A 53 -9.66 -10.09 -2.30
N HIS A 54 -9.22 -11.25 -2.77
CA HIS A 54 -9.89 -12.52 -2.51
C HIS A 54 -9.16 -13.29 -1.42
N PHE A 55 -7.91 -13.66 -1.67
CA PHE A 55 -7.05 -14.27 -0.66
C PHE A 55 -5.57 -14.25 -1.06
N ALA A 56 -4.71 -14.57 -0.09
CA ALA A 56 -3.27 -14.78 -0.31
C ALA A 56 -2.75 -15.95 0.52
N LYS A 57 -1.84 -16.74 -0.06
CA LYS A 57 -1.10 -17.84 0.59
C LYS A 57 0.39 -17.52 0.68
N TYR A 58 0.82 -16.45 0.05
CA TYR A 58 2.21 -15.99 -0.01
C TYR A 58 2.29 -14.51 0.31
N ILE A 59 3.44 -14.08 0.82
CA ILE A 59 3.82 -12.67 0.92
C ILE A 59 5.06 -12.45 0.06
N ALA A 60 5.16 -11.30 -0.58
CA ALA A 60 6.35 -10.88 -1.30
C ALA A 60 6.89 -9.58 -0.70
N LEU A 61 8.16 -9.63 -0.30
CA LEU A 61 8.91 -8.49 0.20
C LEU A 61 9.85 -7.98 -0.91
N ASP A 62 9.82 -6.68 -1.18
CA ASP A 62 10.63 -6.02 -2.24
C ASP A 62 11.82 -5.30 -1.59
N PHE A 63 13.03 -5.60 -2.03
CA PHE A 63 14.28 -5.04 -1.50
C PHE A 63 14.97 -4.22 -2.60
N ASP A 64 15.15 -2.94 -2.36
CA ASP A 64 15.66 -2.01 -3.39
C ASP A 64 17.10 -1.52 -3.15
N SER A 65 17.66 -1.55 -1.93
CA SER A 65 18.99 -1.00 -1.68
C SER A 65 19.69 -1.37 -0.37
N GLU A 66 18.98 -1.56 0.73
CA GLU A 66 19.62 -1.57 2.07
C GLU A 66 20.11 -2.97 2.50
N VAL A 67 19.55 -4.01 1.93
CA VAL A 67 19.85 -5.41 2.27
C VAL A 67 20.54 -6.08 1.10
N SER A 68 21.66 -6.76 1.34
CA SER A 68 22.33 -7.55 0.30
C SER A 68 21.65 -8.91 0.09
N LEU A 69 21.92 -9.54 -1.06
CA LEU A 69 21.46 -10.91 -1.32
C LEU A 69 22.02 -11.90 -0.29
N ASN A 70 23.25 -11.70 0.18
CA ASN A 70 23.86 -12.54 1.19
C ASN A 70 23.15 -12.42 2.54
N ASP A 71 22.81 -11.18 2.95
CA ASP A 71 22.04 -10.95 4.18
C ASP A 71 20.65 -11.57 4.06
N ALA A 72 20.00 -11.45 2.90
CA ALA A 72 18.71 -12.08 2.66
C ALA A 72 18.77 -13.60 2.79
N HIS A 73 19.81 -14.26 2.27
CA HIS A 73 20.02 -15.69 2.47
C HIS A 73 20.13 -16.07 3.94
N GLN A 74 20.84 -15.27 4.73
CA GLN A 74 20.96 -15.52 6.17
C GLN A 74 19.65 -15.26 6.93
N MET A 75 18.92 -14.19 6.60
CA MET A 75 17.66 -13.84 7.25
C MET A 75 16.55 -14.84 6.98
N PHE A 76 16.51 -15.42 5.79
CA PHE A 76 15.39 -16.26 5.36
C PHE A 76 15.71 -17.76 5.31
N HIS A 77 16.89 -18.20 5.72
CA HIS A 77 17.36 -19.60 5.53
C HIS A 77 16.44 -20.65 6.17
N GLU A 78 15.75 -20.34 7.25
CA GLU A 78 14.83 -21.25 7.92
C GLU A 78 13.42 -21.28 7.28
N TYR A 79 13.10 -20.25 6.48
CA TYR A 79 11.77 -20.12 5.90
C TYR A 79 11.66 -20.75 4.52
N ARG A 80 10.45 -21.24 4.21
CA ARG A 80 10.12 -21.63 2.83
C ARG A 80 9.99 -20.39 1.98
N HIS A 81 10.93 -20.20 1.04
CA HIS A 81 11.01 -18.98 0.24
C HIS A 81 11.53 -19.18 -1.17
N ILE A 82 11.27 -18.20 -2.02
CA ILE A 82 11.94 -17.99 -3.31
C ILE A 82 12.57 -16.59 -3.27
N ILE A 83 13.86 -16.49 -3.63
CA ILE A 83 14.52 -15.20 -3.88
C ILE A 83 14.71 -15.03 -5.38
N GLY A 84 14.17 -13.94 -5.93
CA GLY A 84 14.34 -13.57 -7.34
C GLY A 84 14.80 -12.14 -7.50
N THR A 85 15.81 -11.89 -8.35
CA THR A 85 16.29 -10.54 -8.63
C THR A 85 15.30 -9.77 -9.49
N THR A 86 15.23 -8.44 -9.31
CA THR A 86 14.44 -7.57 -10.18
C THR A 86 15.20 -7.23 -11.46
N LYS A 87 14.53 -6.69 -12.47
CA LYS A 87 15.18 -6.24 -13.71
C LYS A 87 16.22 -5.15 -13.48
N SER A 88 16.09 -4.39 -12.41
CA SER A 88 17.02 -3.31 -12.04
C SER A 88 18.15 -3.75 -11.10
N HIS A 89 18.25 -5.05 -10.77
CA HIS A 89 19.34 -5.59 -9.96
C HIS A 89 20.68 -5.39 -10.66
N GLY A 90 21.66 -4.86 -9.92
CA GLY A 90 22.99 -4.56 -10.44
C GLY A 90 23.06 -3.38 -11.43
N ILE A 91 21.95 -2.66 -11.64
CA ILE A 91 21.94 -1.46 -12.47
C ILE A 91 22.10 -0.23 -11.57
N GLU A 92 23.06 0.63 -11.93
CA GLU A 92 23.28 1.88 -11.25
C GLU A 92 22.04 2.80 -11.34
N LYS A 93 21.60 3.32 -10.21
CA LYS A 93 20.58 4.36 -10.12
C LYS A 93 21.06 5.43 -9.14
N ASN A 94 21.07 6.68 -9.58
CA ASN A 94 21.51 7.82 -8.78
C ASN A 94 22.93 7.64 -8.17
N GLY A 95 23.85 7.05 -8.92
CA GLY A 95 25.24 6.82 -8.47
C GLY A 95 25.39 5.59 -7.55
N VAL A 96 24.35 4.81 -7.31
CA VAL A 96 24.39 3.64 -6.42
C VAL A 96 24.02 2.37 -7.20
N THR A 97 24.92 1.39 -7.18
CA THR A 97 24.64 0.02 -7.62
C THR A 97 24.28 -0.80 -6.40
N SER A 98 23.08 -1.37 -6.38
CA SER A 98 22.58 -2.15 -5.24
C SER A 98 21.94 -3.46 -5.67
N ASP A 99 21.86 -4.38 -4.72
CA ASP A 99 21.04 -5.56 -4.84
C ASP A 99 19.57 -5.15 -4.84
N ARG A 100 18.82 -5.62 -5.86
CA ARG A 100 17.37 -5.41 -5.96
C ARG A 100 16.70 -6.74 -6.24
N PHE A 101 15.95 -7.20 -5.26
CA PHE A 101 15.37 -8.54 -5.30
C PHE A 101 14.06 -8.61 -4.55
N ARG A 102 13.38 -9.72 -4.68
CA ARG A 102 12.14 -10.04 -3.96
C ARG A 102 12.28 -11.36 -3.26
N VAL A 103 11.73 -11.43 -2.05
CA VAL A 103 11.60 -12.66 -1.29
C VAL A 103 10.14 -13.02 -1.21
N ILE A 104 9.78 -14.20 -1.73
CA ILE A 104 8.43 -14.75 -1.65
C ILE A 104 8.41 -15.74 -0.50
N LEU A 105 7.63 -15.48 0.53
CA LEU A 105 7.47 -16.30 1.72
C LEU A 105 6.14 -17.05 1.69
N VAL A 106 6.15 -18.27 2.16
CA VAL A 106 4.93 -19.11 2.29
C VAL A 106 4.30 -18.84 3.65
N LEU A 107 2.99 -18.62 3.66
CA LEU A 107 2.20 -18.55 4.90
C LEU A 107 1.73 -19.94 5.31
N ASP A 108 1.59 -20.22 6.61
CA ASP A 108 1.05 -21.48 7.13
C ASP A 108 -0.44 -21.65 6.77
N GLN A 109 -1.18 -20.55 6.74
CA GLN A 109 -2.59 -20.52 6.36
C GLN A 109 -2.91 -19.43 5.32
N VAL A 110 -4.09 -19.51 4.73
CA VAL A 110 -4.59 -18.54 3.76
C VAL A 110 -5.17 -17.33 4.49
N ILE A 111 -4.84 -16.13 4.03
CA ILE A 111 -5.41 -14.88 4.52
C ILE A 111 -6.53 -14.45 3.56
N TYR A 112 -7.73 -14.23 4.09
CA TYR A 112 -8.92 -13.75 3.36
C TYR A 112 -9.23 -12.27 3.60
N ASP A 113 -8.58 -11.63 4.58
CA ASP A 113 -8.73 -10.20 4.87
C ASP A 113 -7.57 -9.40 4.25
N GLY A 114 -7.87 -8.55 3.27
CA GLY A 114 -6.88 -7.71 2.59
C GLY A 114 -6.23 -6.66 3.50
N LYS A 115 -6.94 -6.21 4.56
CA LYS A 115 -6.38 -5.27 5.54
C LYS A 115 -5.37 -6.00 6.44
N TYR A 116 -5.69 -7.20 6.88
CA TYR A 116 -4.78 -8.02 7.66
C TYR A 116 -3.55 -8.43 6.83
N PHE A 117 -3.75 -8.78 5.55
CA PHE A 117 -2.65 -9.06 4.62
C PHE A 117 -1.69 -7.87 4.51
N ALA A 118 -2.21 -6.67 4.26
CA ALA A 118 -1.40 -5.45 4.16
C ALA A 118 -0.68 -5.11 5.48
N TYR A 119 -1.34 -5.33 6.62
CA TYR A 119 -0.74 -5.19 7.93
C TYR A 119 0.45 -6.15 8.12
N LEU A 120 0.25 -7.45 7.85
CA LEU A 120 1.29 -8.47 7.98
C LEU A 120 2.47 -8.19 7.05
N CYS A 121 2.21 -7.79 5.79
CA CYS A 121 3.26 -7.34 4.87
C CYS A 121 4.09 -6.20 5.46
N LYS A 122 3.45 -5.18 6.02
CA LYS A 122 4.13 -4.04 6.63
C LYS A 122 4.92 -4.41 7.88
N ARG A 123 4.42 -5.33 8.70
CA ARG A 123 5.14 -5.82 9.89
C ARG A 123 6.41 -6.54 9.48
N LEU A 124 6.31 -7.47 8.52
CA LEU A 124 7.46 -8.19 7.98
C LEU A 124 8.44 -7.24 7.26
N ALA A 125 7.92 -6.30 6.47
CA ALA A 125 8.75 -5.30 5.78
C ALA A 125 9.58 -4.45 6.76
N ARG A 126 8.98 -3.98 7.86
CA ARG A 126 9.71 -3.24 8.90
C ARG A 126 10.75 -4.12 9.61
N HIS A 127 10.41 -5.39 9.85
CA HIS A 127 11.31 -6.32 10.53
C HIS A 127 12.54 -6.65 9.70
N TYR A 128 12.36 -6.86 8.39
CA TYR A 128 13.42 -7.27 7.47
C TYR A 128 14.03 -6.13 6.64
N GLY A 129 13.57 -4.89 6.78
CA GLY A 129 14.11 -3.75 6.04
C GLY A 129 13.70 -3.71 4.56
N SER A 130 12.53 -4.25 4.17
CA SER A 130 12.03 -4.19 2.81
C SER A 130 11.14 -2.97 2.55
N ASP A 131 10.83 -2.67 1.28
CA ASP A 131 10.05 -1.52 0.88
C ASP A 131 8.60 -1.57 1.40
N LEU A 132 8.25 -0.62 2.27
CA LEU A 132 6.90 -0.48 2.82
C LEU A 132 5.86 -0.08 1.75
N ALA A 133 6.28 0.60 0.67
CA ALA A 133 5.38 0.97 -0.41
C ALA A 133 4.92 -0.24 -1.24
N ALA A 134 5.62 -1.39 -1.10
CA ALA A 134 5.23 -2.64 -1.72
C ALA A 134 4.18 -3.44 -0.94
N CYS A 135 3.72 -2.95 0.23
CA CYS A 135 2.89 -3.69 1.19
C CYS A 135 1.41 -3.32 1.11
N ASP A 136 0.79 -3.47 -0.05
CA ASP A 136 -0.64 -3.20 -0.25
C ASP A 136 -1.37 -4.41 -0.86
N ALA A 137 -2.70 -4.47 -0.66
CA ALA A 137 -3.56 -5.56 -1.15
C ALA A 137 -3.85 -5.51 -2.67
N GLY A 138 -3.32 -4.52 -3.37
CA GLY A 138 -3.37 -4.38 -4.83
C GLY A 138 -2.01 -4.55 -5.50
N ARG A 139 -0.99 -5.04 -4.77
CA ARG A 139 0.38 -5.06 -5.27
C ARG A 139 0.59 -6.03 -6.43
N LEU A 140 1.23 -5.52 -7.47
CA LEU A 140 1.68 -6.23 -8.66
C LEU A 140 3.20 -6.17 -8.75
N PHE A 141 3.83 -7.26 -9.17
CA PHE A 141 5.26 -7.34 -9.43
C PHE A 141 5.53 -7.65 -10.90
N PHE A 142 6.58 -7.02 -11.45
CA PHE A 142 7.14 -7.40 -12.74
C PHE A 142 7.87 -8.75 -12.63
N SER A 143 8.14 -9.40 -13.76
CA SER A 143 8.92 -10.62 -13.79
C SER A 143 10.29 -10.43 -13.13
N CYS A 144 10.78 -11.49 -12.50
CA CYS A 144 12.15 -11.57 -12.00
C CYS A 144 13.13 -11.69 -13.18
N LYS A 145 14.35 -11.19 -12.99
CA LYS A 145 15.46 -11.41 -13.93
C LYS A 145 16.00 -12.83 -13.76
N ASP A 146 16.38 -13.16 -12.54
CA ASP A 146 16.92 -14.47 -12.17
C ASP A 146 16.30 -14.98 -10.88
N ILE A 147 16.27 -16.30 -10.69
CA ILE A 147 15.97 -16.94 -9.43
C ILE A 147 17.28 -17.32 -8.75
N ILE A 148 17.50 -16.81 -7.55
CA ILE A 148 18.74 -16.97 -6.81
C ILE A 148 18.66 -18.16 -5.86
N SER A 149 17.52 -18.34 -5.19
CA SER A 149 17.30 -19.47 -4.30
C SER A 149 15.86 -19.92 -4.24
N ILE A 150 15.67 -21.20 -3.94
CA ILE A 150 14.41 -21.82 -3.59
C ILE A 150 14.69 -22.70 -2.38
N VAL A 151 14.08 -22.39 -1.24
CA VAL A 151 14.29 -23.12 0.02
C VAL A 151 12.94 -23.69 0.49
N ASP A 152 12.97 -24.96 0.89
CA ASP A 152 11.83 -25.67 1.46
C ASP A 152 11.98 -25.73 2.98
N GLY A 153 11.67 -24.62 3.65
CA GLY A 153 11.75 -24.44 5.09
C GLY A 153 10.38 -24.26 5.75
N ALA A 154 10.35 -23.59 6.91
CA ALA A 154 9.12 -23.31 7.65
C ALA A 154 8.25 -22.25 6.94
N SER A 155 6.95 -22.34 7.12
CA SER A 155 6.03 -21.27 6.72
C SER A 155 6.00 -20.17 7.79
N ILE A 156 5.69 -18.93 7.39
CA ILE A 156 5.38 -17.84 8.32
C ILE A 156 4.08 -18.18 9.05
N ILE A 157 4.10 -18.16 10.36
CA ILE A 157 2.92 -18.44 11.21
C ILE A 157 2.08 -17.16 11.28
N VAL A 158 0.94 -17.19 10.61
CA VAL A 158 0.05 -16.00 10.50
C VAL A 158 -0.52 -15.62 11.87
N GLN A 159 -0.83 -16.62 12.72
CA GLN A 159 -1.42 -16.41 14.03
C GLN A 159 -0.53 -15.56 14.96
N ASP A 160 0.79 -15.62 14.83
CA ASP A 160 1.73 -14.85 15.66
C ASP A 160 1.55 -13.33 15.53
N TYR A 161 0.88 -12.88 14.48
CA TYR A 161 0.62 -11.46 14.20
C TYR A 161 -0.83 -11.04 14.45
N ALA A 162 -1.72 -11.97 14.78
CA ALA A 162 -3.15 -11.71 14.90
C ALA A 162 -3.50 -10.86 16.12
N GLU A 163 -2.82 -11.07 17.25
CA GLU A 163 -3.04 -10.28 18.47
C GLU A 163 -2.59 -8.83 18.29
N ASP A 164 -1.41 -8.62 17.72
CA ASP A 164 -0.89 -7.28 17.40
C ASP A 164 -1.84 -6.52 16.46
N TYR A 165 -2.39 -7.22 15.47
CA TYR A 165 -3.37 -6.66 14.54
C TYR A 165 -4.67 -6.28 15.24
N ALA A 166 -5.17 -7.13 16.12
CA ALA A 166 -6.37 -6.83 16.90
C ALA A 166 -6.17 -5.58 17.79
N ILE A 167 -5.01 -5.45 18.43
CA ILE A 167 -4.65 -4.27 19.23
C ILE A 167 -4.58 -3.01 18.34
N GLU A 168 -4.00 -3.11 17.13
CA GLU A 168 -3.93 -1.99 16.19
C GLU A 168 -5.33 -1.59 15.72
N LEU A 169 -6.20 -2.54 15.39
CA LEU A 169 -7.60 -2.26 15.03
C LEU A 169 -8.36 -1.56 16.16
N GLU A 170 -8.18 -1.98 17.41
CA GLU A 170 -8.82 -1.33 18.54
C GLU A 170 -8.34 0.13 18.72
N LYS A 171 -7.05 0.40 18.55
CA LYS A 171 -6.51 1.77 18.54
C LYS A 171 -7.16 2.64 17.46
N TYR A 172 -7.38 2.10 16.25
CA TYR A 172 -8.09 2.81 15.19
C TYR A 172 -9.56 3.02 15.55
N ARG A 173 -10.25 2.02 16.11
CA ARG A 173 -11.63 2.14 16.54
C ARG A 173 -11.82 3.18 17.67
N HIS A 174 -10.90 3.22 18.64
CA HIS A 174 -10.91 4.25 19.67
C HIS A 174 -10.70 5.64 19.08
N LYS A 175 -9.74 5.79 18.17
CA LYS A 175 -9.48 7.03 17.46
C LYS A 175 -10.69 7.48 16.63
N ASP A 176 -11.35 6.56 15.94
CA ASP A 176 -12.58 6.85 15.18
C ASP A 176 -13.75 7.25 16.09
N LYS A 177 -13.88 6.66 17.28
CA LYS A 177 -14.88 7.05 18.28
C LYS A 177 -14.59 8.44 18.87
N GLU A 178 -13.33 8.74 19.17
CA GLU A 178 -12.91 10.09 19.60
C GLU A 178 -13.19 11.12 18.51
N LEU A 179 -12.85 10.80 17.26
CA LEU A 179 -13.13 11.65 16.09
C LEU A 179 -14.64 11.81 15.84
N ALA A 180 -15.44 10.78 16.07
CA ALA A 180 -16.91 10.87 15.98
C ALA A 180 -17.52 11.77 17.06
N ALA A 181 -16.88 11.89 18.24
CA ALA A 181 -17.30 12.82 19.29
C ALA A 181 -17.06 14.30 18.91
N PHE A 182 -16.17 14.57 17.93
CA PHE A 182 -15.94 15.93 17.41
C PHE A 182 -16.88 16.35 16.27
N ARG A 183 -17.87 15.53 15.92
CA ARG A 183 -18.86 15.84 14.84
C ARG A 183 -19.74 17.07 15.12
N ASP A 184 -19.73 17.59 16.33
CA ASP A 184 -20.33 18.88 16.62
C ASP A 184 -19.39 19.99 16.08
N LEU A 185 -19.78 20.67 15.00
CA LEU A 185 -19.03 21.75 14.35
C LEU A 185 -18.57 22.85 15.34
N LYS A 186 -19.24 22.98 16.49
CA LYS A 186 -18.85 23.90 17.57
C LYS A 186 -17.59 23.46 18.32
N LYS A 187 -17.13 22.21 18.13
CA LYS A 187 -15.98 21.62 18.83
C LYS A 187 -14.75 21.43 17.93
N ILE A 188 -14.71 22.06 16.75
CA ILE A 188 -13.53 21.99 15.88
C ILE A 188 -12.32 22.57 16.61
N PRO A 189 -11.18 21.83 16.67
CA PRO A 189 -9.95 22.29 17.31
C PRO A 189 -9.52 23.67 16.82
N PHE A 190 -8.91 24.43 17.73
CA PHE A 190 -8.48 25.79 17.44
C PHE A 190 -7.56 25.88 16.21
N GLU A 191 -6.62 24.94 16.06
CA GLU A 191 -5.68 24.89 14.94
C GLU A 191 -6.39 24.75 13.59
N VAL A 192 -7.43 23.93 13.51
CA VAL A 192 -8.21 23.72 12.29
C VAL A 192 -9.05 24.97 11.99
N ARG A 193 -9.62 25.60 13.02
CA ARG A 193 -10.31 26.91 12.86
C ARG A 193 -9.37 27.99 12.38
N CYS A 194 -8.15 28.06 12.91
CA CYS A 194 -7.12 28.97 12.42
C CYS A 194 -6.82 28.75 10.94
N ARG A 195 -6.71 27.48 10.53
CA ARG A 195 -6.45 27.12 9.13
C ARG A 195 -7.63 27.46 8.22
N LEU A 196 -8.87 27.24 8.63
CA LEU A 196 -10.05 27.68 7.89
C LEU A 196 -10.10 29.20 7.67
N ASN A 197 -9.52 29.97 8.59
CA ASN A 197 -9.45 31.43 8.54
C ASN A 197 -8.14 31.99 7.97
N ALA A 198 -7.19 31.12 7.57
CA ALA A 198 -5.91 31.54 7.03
C ALA A 198 -5.97 31.67 5.50
N ILE A 199 -5.11 32.54 4.96
CA ILE A 199 -4.86 32.68 3.52
C ILE A 199 -3.43 32.21 3.26
N PRO A 200 -3.22 31.10 2.51
CA PRO A 200 -1.88 30.62 2.18
C PRO A 200 -1.17 31.56 1.23
N LYS A 201 0.16 31.59 1.31
CA LYS A 201 1.00 32.30 0.34
C LYS A 201 0.80 31.72 -1.07
N PRO A 202 0.94 32.52 -2.13
CA PRO A 202 0.99 32.03 -3.51
C PRO A 202 2.02 30.89 -3.66
N GLY A 203 1.67 29.82 -4.38
CA GLY A 203 2.50 28.62 -4.53
C GLY A 203 2.28 27.53 -3.49
N PHE A 204 1.71 27.85 -2.33
CA PHE A 204 1.44 26.87 -1.25
C PHE A 204 -0.04 26.46 -1.14
N ARG A 205 -0.90 26.96 -2.01
CA ARG A 205 -2.36 26.78 -1.94
C ARG A 205 -2.78 25.31 -1.94
N ASN A 206 -2.24 24.50 -2.82
CA ASN A 206 -2.61 23.09 -2.93
C ASN A 206 -2.20 22.28 -1.68
N ASN A 207 -0.97 22.51 -1.17
CA ASN A 207 -0.50 21.87 0.05
C ASN A 207 -1.33 22.29 1.27
N PHE A 208 -1.78 23.55 1.29
CA PHE A 208 -2.65 24.06 2.33
C PHE A 208 -4.02 23.37 2.33
N ILE A 209 -4.66 23.23 1.15
CA ILE A 209 -5.94 22.52 1.01
C ILE A 209 -5.78 21.05 1.39
N PHE A 210 -4.71 20.40 0.93
CA PHE A 210 -4.42 19.02 1.31
C PHE A 210 -4.30 18.85 2.82
N ALA A 211 -3.57 19.73 3.50
CA ALA A 211 -3.41 19.70 4.95
C ALA A 211 -4.74 19.97 5.69
N LEU A 212 -5.50 20.98 5.25
CA LEU A 212 -6.82 21.29 5.82
C LEU A 212 -7.76 20.09 5.73
N VAL A 213 -7.87 19.48 4.54
CA VAL A 213 -8.76 18.32 4.32
C VAL A 213 -8.29 17.11 5.12
N SER A 214 -6.97 16.90 5.22
CA SER A 214 -6.40 15.83 6.04
C SER A 214 -6.74 16.01 7.53
N ASP A 215 -6.73 17.23 8.03
CA ASP A 215 -7.10 17.51 9.43
C ASP A 215 -8.61 17.32 9.66
N LEU A 216 -9.46 17.77 8.74
CA LEU A 216 -10.90 17.54 8.80
C LEU A 216 -11.23 16.05 8.76
N GLN A 217 -10.56 15.30 7.89
CA GLN A 217 -10.72 13.86 7.79
C GLN A 217 -10.31 13.13 9.07
N LYS A 218 -9.19 13.54 9.70
CA LYS A 218 -8.76 13.02 11.01
C LYS A 218 -9.78 13.29 12.12
N LEU A 219 -10.56 14.36 12.00
CA LEU A 219 -11.65 14.69 12.91
C LEU A 219 -12.95 13.95 12.60
N GLY A 220 -12.96 13.06 11.62
CA GLY A 220 -14.14 12.29 11.21
C GLY A 220 -15.22 13.12 10.50
N VAL A 221 -14.87 14.32 10.02
CA VAL A 221 -15.77 15.16 9.24
C VAL A 221 -16.07 14.47 7.90
N SER A 222 -17.33 14.39 7.50
CA SER A 222 -17.73 13.76 6.24
C SER A 222 -17.22 14.54 5.01
N TYR A 223 -17.30 13.90 3.83
CA TYR A 223 -16.96 14.57 2.57
C TYR A 223 -17.80 15.84 2.34
N GLU A 224 -19.11 15.72 2.53
CA GLU A 224 -20.07 16.79 2.32
C GLU A 224 -19.82 17.96 3.28
N GLU A 225 -19.62 17.66 4.56
CA GLU A 225 -19.29 18.66 5.58
C GLU A 225 -17.95 19.33 5.31
N SER A 226 -16.92 18.58 4.92
CA SER A 226 -15.60 19.13 4.58
C SER A 226 -15.67 20.04 3.35
N LEU A 227 -16.48 19.69 2.36
CA LEU A 227 -16.71 20.51 1.19
C LEU A 227 -17.41 21.84 1.55
N GLU A 228 -18.41 21.77 2.44
CA GLU A 228 -19.12 22.96 2.89
C GLU A 228 -18.23 23.86 3.74
N MET A 229 -17.45 23.29 4.66
CA MET A 229 -16.47 24.04 5.46
C MET A 229 -15.40 24.69 4.59
N PHE A 230 -14.95 24.01 3.53
CA PHE A 230 -14.02 24.60 2.57
C PHE A 230 -14.64 25.79 1.86
N LYS A 231 -15.89 25.71 1.39
CA LYS A 231 -16.60 26.82 0.75
C LYS A 231 -16.77 28.03 1.67
N GLN A 232 -16.90 27.79 2.97
CA GLN A 232 -17.00 28.85 3.97
C GLN A 232 -15.63 29.37 4.45
N SER A 233 -14.53 28.75 4.02
CA SER A 233 -13.19 29.14 4.43
C SER A 233 -12.73 30.43 3.76
N LYS A 234 -11.86 31.17 4.46
CA LYS A 234 -11.27 32.42 3.95
C LYS A 234 -10.43 32.19 2.70
N VAL A 235 -9.78 31.02 2.58
CA VAL A 235 -9.01 30.67 1.39
C VAL A 235 -9.91 30.53 0.16
N PHE A 236 -11.07 29.88 0.30
CA PHE A 236 -12.01 29.76 -0.81
C PHE A 236 -12.57 31.13 -1.20
N GLU A 237 -12.99 31.92 -0.24
CA GLU A 237 -13.53 33.26 -0.49
C GLU A 237 -12.52 34.14 -1.24
N THR A 238 -11.24 34.05 -0.87
CA THR A 238 -10.16 34.82 -1.51
C THR A 238 -9.88 34.38 -2.95
N TYR A 239 -9.96 33.07 -3.24
CA TYR A 239 -9.56 32.50 -4.52
C TYR A 239 -10.71 31.93 -5.35
N LYS A 240 -11.98 32.13 -4.98
CA LYS A 240 -13.16 31.58 -5.69
C LYS A 240 -13.28 32.02 -7.16
N ALA A 241 -12.67 33.14 -7.53
CA ALA A 241 -12.61 33.59 -8.93
C ALA A 241 -11.57 32.83 -9.78
N ASP A 242 -10.58 32.18 -9.15
CA ASP A 242 -9.58 31.34 -9.82
C ASP A 242 -10.18 29.94 -10.07
N LYS A 243 -10.65 29.72 -11.31
CA LYS A 243 -11.31 28.45 -11.70
C LYS A 243 -10.41 27.23 -11.56
N ASP A 244 -9.10 27.38 -11.80
CA ASP A 244 -8.15 26.27 -11.69
C ASP A 244 -7.90 25.92 -10.22
N PHE A 245 -7.80 26.91 -9.36
CA PHE A 245 -7.73 26.70 -7.92
C PHE A 245 -8.97 25.98 -7.39
N VAL A 246 -10.17 26.43 -7.75
CA VAL A 246 -11.43 25.78 -7.32
C VAL A 246 -11.51 24.34 -7.79
N ARG A 247 -11.19 24.10 -9.07
CA ARG A 247 -11.20 22.76 -9.67
C ARG A 247 -10.21 21.82 -8.98
N SER A 248 -8.95 22.27 -8.77
CA SER A 248 -7.91 21.49 -8.11
C SER A 248 -8.23 21.22 -6.64
N SER A 249 -8.81 22.19 -5.93
CA SER A 249 -9.23 22.03 -4.53
C SER A 249 -10.34 20.98 -4.39
N TYR A 250 -11.37 21.03 -5.23
CA TYR A 250 -12.42 20.01 -5.24
C TYR A 250 -11.90 18.62 -5.60
N ALA A 251 -10.95 18.53 -6.54
CA ALA A 251 -10.30 17.27 -6.87
C ALA A 251 -9.53 16.72 -5.66
N THR A 252 -8.78 17.56 -4.94
CA THR A 252 -8.04 17.18 -3.72
C THR A 252 -8.99 16.68 -2.63
N ILE A 253 -10.07 17.40 -2.35
CA ILE A 253 -11.07 16.99 -1.34
C ILE A 253 -11.67 15.64 -1.73
N ARG A 254 -12.11 15.49 -2.99
CA ARG A 254 -12.70 14.23 -3.49
C ARG A 254 -11.72 13.06 -3.42
N CYS A 255 -10.45 13.27 -3.79
CA CYS A 255 -9.43 12.24 -3.76
C CYS A 255 -9.22 11.70 -2.34
N ARG A 256 -9.06 12.61 -1.37
CA ARG A 256 -8.83 12.22 0.04
C ARG A 256 -9.97 11.40 0.65
N TYR A 257 -11.21 11.66 0.27
CA TYR A 257 -12.38 10.90 0.77
C TYR A 257 -12.70 9.63 -0.02
N ARG A 258 -12.04 9.40 -1.18
CA ARG A 258 -12.15 8.14 -1.93
C ARG A 258 -11.13 7.08 -1.48
N GLU A 259 -10.09 7.49 -0.77
CA GLU A 259 -9.04 6.59 -0.26
C GLU A 259 -9.42 5.89 1.05
N LEU A 260 -10.63 6.06 1.54
CA LEU A 260 -11.24 5.34 2.66
C LEU A 260 -12.25 4.30 2.16
#